data_06c22385d6c1ff37d9340eb080f77d3b
#
_entry.id   06c22385d6c1ff37d9340eb080f77d3b
#
_cell.length_a   1.000
_cell.length_b   1.000
_cell.length_c   1.000
_cell.angle_alpha   90.00
_cell.angle_beta   90.00
_cell.angle_gamma   90.00
#
_symmetry.space_group_name_H-M   'P 1'
#
loop_
_entity.id
_entity.type
_entity.pdbx_description
1 polymer ?
#
loop_
_entity_poly.entity_id
_entity_poly.type
_entity_poly.pdbx_seq_one_letter_code
_entity_poly.pdbx_strand_id
1 'polypeptide(L)'
;MLGYDAPRWHAVLNDLPAALLVVAVLFDLAAAATKRESLLWAGIWTLWAGVIGGWAAVIAGELAEAIDHGEAIHELMERHEQMAIMTMGVFTVILIWKMVRRFQMPSQELALTRALSIVGIVGLVWTGILGGKLVFEHAAGIPTRILQAEVQDRATGHVHEEGEEHEHGTADTTKPAPHVDPPGTPPHTH
;
A
#
# COMPACT_ATOMS: atom_id res chain seq x y z
N MET A 1 -8.56 13.28 -17.11
CA MET A 1 -7.86 12.00 -16.95
C MET A 1 -6.91 12.17 -15.77
N LEU A 2 -6.87 11.24 -14.82
CA LEU A 2 -6.21 11.40 -13.51
C LEU A 2 -4.67 11.47 -13.55
N GLY A 3 -4.02 11.53 -14.72
CA GLY A 3 -2.55 11.62 -14.85
C GLY A 3 -1.77 10.47 -14.19
N TYR A 4 -2.45 9.34 -13.90
CA TYR A 4 -1.83 8.14 -13.36
C TYR A 4 -1.24 7.31 -14.48
N ASP A 5 0.06 7.06 -14.40
CA ASP A 5 0.81 6.12 -15.23
C ASP A 5 0.79 4.70 -14.64
N ALA A 6 1.27 3.72 -15.39
CA ALA A 6 1.24 2.31 -14.99
C ALA A 6 1.93 2.02 -13.64
N PRO A 7 3.10 2.60 -13.30
CA PRO A 7 3.74 2.40 -11.99
C PRO A 7 2.86 2.84 -10.81
N ARG A 8 2.16 3.96 -10.97
CA ARG A 8 1.25 4.46 -9.92
C ARG A 8 0.02 3.56 -9.76
N TRP A 9 -0.54 3.06 -10.85
CA TRP A 9 -1.63 2.08 -10.79
C TRP A 9 -1.19 0.79 -10.13
N HIS A 10 0.01 0.29 -10.44
CA HIS A 10 0.56 -0.88 -9.76
C HIS A 10 0.66 -0.64 -8.25
N ALA A 11 1.21 0.49 -7.81
CA ALA A 11 1.32 0.83 -6.39
C ALA A 11 -0.05 0.89 -5.69
N VAL A 12 -1.06 1.54 -6.31
CA VAL A 12 -2.42 1.62 -5.76
C VAL A 12 -3.11 0.25 -5.67
N LEU A 13 -2.89 -0.61 -6.67
CA LEU A 13 -3.56 -1.91 -6.74
C LEU A 13 -2.87 -2.98 -5.88
N ASN A 14 -1.62 -2.80 -5.47
CA ASN A 14 -0.83 -3.84 -4.81
C ASN A 14 -1.22 -4.07 -3.35
N ASP A 15 -1.52 -3.03 -2.59
CA ASP A 15 -1.71 -3.13 -1.14
C ASP A 15 -3.00 -3.87 -0.75
N LEU A 16 -4.10 -3.58 -1.42
CA LEU A 16 -5.41 -4.16 -1.09
C LEU A 16 -5.45 -5.68 -1.28
N PRO A 17 -5.05 -6.26 -2.42
CA PRO A 17 -5.06 -7.71 -2.59
C PRO A 17 -4.09 -8.41 -1.64
N ALA A 18 -2.93 -7.83 -1.32
CA ALA A 18 -2.01 -8.39 -0.36
C ALA A 18 -2.67 -8.54 1.02
N ALA A 19 -3.33 -7.49 1.50
CA ALA A 19 -4.08 -7.52 2.76
C ALA A 19 -5.24 -8.53 2.72
N LEU A 20 -6.00 -8.58 1.62
CA LEU A 20 -7.12 -9.51 1.47
C LEU A 20 -6.67 -10.97 1.48
N LEU A 21 -5.57 -11.32 0.84
CA LEU A 21 -5.05 -12.69 0.85
C LEU A 21 -4.60 -13.13 2.25
N VAL A 22 -3.95 -12.25 3.01
CA VAL A 22 -3.61 -12.52 4.42
C VAL A 22 -4.88 -12.73 5.25
N VAL A 23 -5.86 -11.83 5.13
CA VAL A 23 -7.14 -11.92 5.86
C VAL A 23 -7.92 -13.17 5.46
N ALA A 24 -7.90 -13.58 4.19
CA ALA A 24 -8.53 -14.81 3.74
C ALA A 24 -7.95 -16.05 4.45
N VAL A 25 -6.62 -16.12 4.58
CA VAL A 25 -5.95 -17.21 5.31
C VAL A 25 -6.29 -17.17 6.80
N LEU A 26 -6.31 -15.98 7.42
CA LEU A 26 -6.69 -15.84 8.82
C LEU A 26 -8.14 -16.29 9.08
N PHE A 27 -9.08 -15.95 8.19
CA PHE A 27 -10.47 -16.42 8.28
C PHE A 27 -10.57 -17.93 8.11
N ASP A 28 -9.83 -18.54 7.18
CA ASP A 28 -9.83 -20.00 6.98
C ASP A 28 -9.28 -20.73 8.22
N LEU A 29 -8.21 -20.21 8.84
CA LEU A 29 -7.65 -20.75 10.07
C LEU A 29 -8.61 -20.56 11.26
N ALA A 30 -9.22 -19.39 11.39
CA ALA A 30 -10.20 -19.10 12.42
C ALA A 30 -11.47 -19.98 12.26
N ALA A 31 -11.93 -20.20 11.02
CA ALA A 31 -13.01 -21.13 10.73
C ALA A 31 -12.66 -22.57 11.14
N ALA A 32 -11.41 -22.98 10.91
CA ALA A 32 -10.93 -24.29 11.35
C ALA A 32 -10.98 -24.48 12.87
N ALA A 33 -10.52 -23.45 13.60
CA ALA A 33 -10.45 -23.48 15.07
C ALA A 33 -11.84 -23.38 15.71
N THR A 34 -12.71 -22.50 15.19
CA THR A 34 -14.00 -22.19 15.80
C THR A 34 -15.18 -22.99 15.26
N LYS A 35 -14.99 -23.66 14.11
CA LYS A 35 -16.05 -24.36 13.35
C LYS A 35 -17.19 -23.45 12.90
N ARG A 36 -16.94 -22.13 12.80
CA ARG A 36 -17.94 -21.15 12.36
C ARG A 36 -17.98 -21.05 10.84
N GLU A 37 -19.13 -21.40 10.28
CA GLU A 37 -19.35 -21.33 8.81
C GLU A 37 -19.26 -19.90 8.27
N SER A 38 -19.68 -18.89 9.06
CA SER A 38 -19.57 -17.48 8.66
C SER A 38 -18.12 -17.06 8.38
N LEU A 39 -17.16 -17.53 9.15
CA LEU A 39 -15.73 -17.27 8.94
C LEU A 39 -15.21 -17.99 7.69
N LEU A 40 -15.69 -19.19 7.41
CA LEU A 40 -15.35 -19.91 6.19
C LEU A 40 -15.79 -19.12 4.95
N TRP A 41 -17.03 -18.65 4.92
CA TRP A 41 -17.54 -17.85 3.80
C TRP A 41 -16.85 -16.49 3.69
N ALA A 42 -16.55 -15.81 4.79
CA ALA A 42 -15.76 -14.60 4.79
C ALA A 42 -14.38 -14.85 4.16
N GLY A 43 -13.70 -15.94 4.54
CA GLY A 43 -12.42 -16.34 3.95
C GLY A 43 -12.51 -16.62 2.44
N ILE A 44 -13.57 -17.25 1.98
CA ILE A 44 -13.79 -17.53 0.55
C ILE A 44 -13.97 -16.23 -0.23
N TRP A 45 -14.81 -15.31 0.23
CA TRP A 45 -15.05 -14.05 -0.46
C TRP A 45 -13.81 -13.15 -0.47
N THR A 46 -13.05 -13.10 0.63
CA THR A 46 -11.80 -12.35 0.67
C THR A 46 -10.71 -12.98 -0.20
N LEU A 47 -10.66 -14.32 -0.30
CA LEU A 47 -9.76 -15.02 -1.22
C LEU A 47 -10.08 -14.68 -2.68
N TRP A 48 -11.36 -14.69 -3.06
CA TRP A 48 -11.81 -14.28 -4.39
C TRP A 48 -11.38 -12.86 -4.72
N ALA A 49 -11.68 -11.91 -3.86
CA ALA A 49 -11.33 -10.51 -4.06
C ALA A 49 -9.81 -10.32 -4.10
N GLY A 50 -9.06 -11.02 -3.22
CA GLY A 50 -7.60 -10.99 -3.20
C GLY A 50 -6.98 -11.56 -4.47
N VAL A 51 -7.49 -12.67 -5.01
CA VAL A 51 -6.97 -13.27 -6.27
C VAL A 51 -7.25 -12.37 -7.46
N ILE A 52 -8.47 -11.84 -7.58
CA ILE A 52 -8.82 -10.93 -8.69
C ILE A 52 -7.96 -9.65 -8.62
N GLY A 53 -7.89 -9.01 -7.44
CA GLY A 53 -7.10 -7.81 -7.24
C GLY A 53 -5.60 -8.06 -7.42
N GLY A 54 -5.09 -9.21 -6.97
CA GLY A 54 -3.69 -9.58 -7.13
C GLY A 54 -3.28 -9.76 -8.59
N TRP A 55 -4.11 -10.40 -9.41
CA TRP A 55 -3.84 -10.47 -10.85
C TRP A 55 -3.95 -9.10 -11.52
N ALA A 56 -4.86 -8.24 -11.09
CA ALA A 56 -4.90 -6.86 -11.57
C ALA A 56 -3.61 -6.10 -11.24
N ALA A 57 -3.05 -6.29 -10.04
CA ALA A 57 -1.77 -5.72 -9.63
C ALA A 57 -0.59 -6.28 -10.46
N VAL A 58 -0.55 -7.59 -10.73
CA VAL A 58 0.47 -8.21 -11.59
C VAL A 58 0.41 -7.60 -13.00
N ILE A 59 -0.77 -7.53 -13.62
CA ILE A 59 -0.93 -6.95 -14.95
C ILE A 59 -0.49 -5.46 -14.97
N ALA A 60 -0.82 -4.71 -13.93
CA ALA A 60 -0.37 -3.31 -13.82
C ALA A 60 1.15 -3.21 -13.67
N GLY A 61 1.79 -4.18 -13.01
CA GLY A 61 3.24 -4.29 -12.89
C GLY A 61 3.92 -4.53 -14.24
N GLU A 62 3.45 -5.49 -15.01
CA GLU A 62 3.91 -5.79 -16.37
C GLU A 62 3.84 -4.55 -17.29
N LEU A 63 2.72 -3.82 -17.22
CA LEU A 63 2.57 -2.58 -17.98
C LEU A 63 3.52 -1.46 -17.51
N ALA A 64 3.94 -1.51 -16.24
CA ALA A 64 4.89 -0.55 -15.69
C ALA A 64 6.34 -0.86 -16.12
N GLU A 65 6.68 -2.14 -16.30
CA GLU A 65 8.02 -2.59 -16.73
C GLU A 65 8.36 -2.16 -18.15
N ALA A 66 7.37 -1.91 -19.00
CA ALA A 66 7.56 -1.39 -20.36
C ALA A 66 8.24 -0.01 -20.42
N ILE A 67 8.48 0.64 -19.26
CA ILE A 67 9.24 1.87 -19.15
C ILE A 67 10.72 1.51 -19.00
N ASP A 68 11.58 2.07 -19.89
CA ASP A 68 13.02 1.79 -19.95
C ASP A 68 13.73 1.99 -18.60
N HIS A 69 14.33 0.93 -18.09
CA HIS A 69 15.05 0.89 -16.81
C HIS A 69 16.49 0.42 -17.05
N GLY A 70 17.44 0.90 -16.22
CA GLY A 70 18.83 0.46 -16.29
C GLY A 70 19.01 -1.03 -15.94
N GLU A 71 20.04 -1.69 -16.50
CA GLU A 71 20.31 -3.13 -16.34
C GLU A 71 20.36 -3.60 -14.87
N ALA A 72 20.84 -2.75 -13.94
CA ALA A 72 20.96 -3.12 -12.53
C ALA A 72 19.59 -3.35 -11.84
N ILE A 73 18.55 -2.69 -12.32
CA ILE A 73 17.19 -2.81 -11.78
C ILE A 73 16.47 -4.01 -12.42
N HIS A 74 16.78 -4.32 -13.67
CA HIS A 74 16.08 -5.32 -14.47
C HIS A 74 16.05 -6.71 -13.78
N GLU A 75 17.19 -7.21 -13.30
CA GLU A 75 17.25 -8.50 -12.61
C GLU A 75 16.38 -8.54 -11.34
N LEU A 76 16.33 -7.43 -10.58
CA LEU A 76 15.51 -7.35 -9.38
C LEU A 76 14.01 -7.26 -9.71
N MET A 77 13.65 -6.56 -10.79
CA MET A 77 12.28 -6.48 -11.30
C MET A 77 11.80 -7.85 -11.75
N GLU A 78 12.59 -8.57 -12.54
CA GLU A 78 12.26 -9.92 -13.02
C GLU A 78 12.05 -10.88 -11.83
N ARG A 79 12.90 -10.83 -10.81
CA ARG A 79 12.73 -11.63 -9.59
C ARG A 79 11.45 -11.29 -8.82
N HIS A 80 11.13 -10.00 -8.71
CA HIS A 80 9.90 -9.54 -8.06
C HIS A 80 8.66 -10.05 -8.81
N GLU A 81 8.64 -9.92 -10.11
CA GLU A 81 7.58 -10.37 -11.01
C GLU A 81 7.38 -11.90 -10.94
N GLN A 82 8.45 -12.67 -11.09
CA GLN A 82 8.39 -14.14 -10.99
C GLN A 82 7.83 -14.57 -9.63
N MET A 83 8.24 -13.94 -8.54
CA MET A 83 7.70 -14.24 -7.21
C MET A 83 6.24 -13.85 -7.08
N ALA A 84 5.82 -12.71 -7.66
CA ALA A 84 4.43 -12.29 -7.69
C ALA A 84 3.55 -13.31 -8.45
N ILE A 85 3.95 -13.69 -9.65
CA ILE A 85 3.25 -14.67 -10.48
C ILE A 85 3.16 -16.03 -9.78
N MET A 86 4.26 -16.53 -9.21
CA MET A 86 4.25 -17.80 -8.47
C MET A 86 3.32 -17.74 -7.25
N THR A 87 3.36 -16.66 -6.51
CA THR A 87 2.51 -16.44 -5.32
C THR A 87 1.03 -16.40 -5.72
N MET A 88 0.70 -15.63 -6.76
CA MET A 88 -0.66 -15.56 -7.28
C MET A 88 -1.13 -16.89 -7.87
N GLY A 89 -0.22 -17.64 -8.50
CA GLY A 89 -0.47 -19.00 -8.97
C GLY A 89 -0.88 -19.92 -7.82
N VAL A 90 -0.20 -19.90 -6.71
CA VAL A 90 -0.55 -20.70 -5.51
C VAL A 90 -1.95 -20.35 -5.01
N PHE A 91 -2.28 -19.08 -4.81
CA PHE A 91 -3.62 -18.69 -4.35
C PHE A 91 -4.72 -19.00 -5.37
N THR A 92 -4.42 -18.89 -6.65
CA THR A 92 -5.34 -19.26 -7.74
C THR A 92 -5.64 -20.76 -7.72
N VAL A 93 -4.62 -21.59 -7.57
CA VAL A 93 -4.78 -23.06 -7.45
C VAL A 93 -5.64 -23.41 -6.23
N ILE A 94 -5.39 -22.78 -5.07
CA ILE A 94 -6.20 -22.98 -3.87
C ILE A 94 -7.65 -22.59 -4.12
N LEU A 95 -7.89 -21.45 -4.76
CA LEU A 95 -9.23 -20.96 -5.06
C LEU A 95 -9.97 -21.93 -6.00
N ILE A 96 -9.33 -22.30 -7.11
CA ILE A 96 -9.90 -23.25 -8.09
C ILE A 96 -10.20 -24.60 -7.43
N TRP A 97 -9.29 -25.11 -6.60
CA TRP A 97 -9.50 -26.36 -5.90
C TRP A 97 -10.71 -26.30 -4.98
N LYS A 98 -10.82 -25.24 -4.15
CA LYS A 98 -12.00 -25.03 -3.30
C LYS A 98 -13.29 -24.93 -4.13
N MET A 99 -13.27 -24.27 -5.28
CA MET A 99 -14.42 -24.16 -6.20
C MET A 99 -14.84 -25.52 -6.80
N VAL A 100 -13.88 -26.27 -7.36
CA VAL A 100 -14.14 -27.60 -7.95
C VAL A 100 -14.75 -28.54 -6.92
N ARG A 101 -14.27 -28.47 -5.70
CA ARG A 101 -14.84 -29.25 -4.57
C ARG A 101 -16.13 -28.64 -4.01
N ARG A 102 -16.68 -27.61 -4.63
CA ARG A 102 -17.88 -26.88 -4.18
C ARG A 102 -17.81 -26.45 -2.71
N PHE A 103 -16.59 -26.09 -2.27
CA PHE A 103 -16.26 -25.73 -0.88
C PHE A 103 -16.55 -26.83 0.18
N GLN A 104 -16.78 -28.08 -0.27
CA GLN A 104 -16.99 -29.27 0.55
C GLN A 104 -15.77 -30.18 0.41
N MET A 105 -14.74 -29.89 1.21
CA MET A 105 -13.46 -30.60 1.14
C MET A 105 -13.28 -31.57 2.30
N PRO A 106 -12.75 -32.76 2.06
CA PRO A 106 -12.29 -33.66 3.12
C PRO A 106 -11.22 -32.97 4.00
N SER A 107 -11.10 -33.41 5.24
CA SER A 107 -10.14 -32.81 6.19
C SER A 107 -8.70 -32.80 5.70
N GLN A 108 -8.28 -33.81 4.95
CA GLN A 108 -6.93 -33.89 4.37
C GLN A 108 -6.69 -32.80 3.31
N GLU A 109 -7.66 -32.59 2.41
CA GLU A 109 -7.57 -31.54 1.39
C GLU A 109 -7.61 -30.14 2.02
N LEU A 110 -8.42 -29.95 3.06
CA LEU A 110 -8.43 -28.71 3.84
C LEU A 110 -7.09 -28.44 4.51
N ALA A 111 -6.47 -29.45 5.11
CA ALA A 111 -5.14 -29.32 5.70
C ALA A 111 -4.08 -28.94 4.65
N LEU A 112 -4.14 -29.58 3.47
CA LEU A 112 -3.21 -29.28 2.36
C LEU A 112 -3.41 -27.87 1.83
N THR A 113 -4.64 -27.42 1.57
CA THR A 113 -4.89 -26.05 1.11
C THR A 113 -4.46 -25.00 2.13
N ARG A 114 -4.60 -25.26 3.44
CA ARG A 114 -4.06 -24.39 4.49
C ARG A 114 -2.54 -24.36 4.50
N ALA A 115 -1.88 -25.50 4.35
CA ALA A 115 -0.44 -25.55 4.23
C ALA A 115 0.05 -24.76 3.00
N LEU A 116 -0.59 -24.93 1.84
CA LEU A 116 -0.31 -24.16 0.64
C LEU A 116 -0.59 -22.65 0.85
N SER A 117 -1.62 -22.28 1.60
CA SER A 117 -1.90 -20.89 1.93
C SER A 117 -0.77 -20.25 2.76
N ILE A 118 -0.17 -20.99 3.69
CA ILE A 118 1.00 -20.50 4.43
C ILE A 118 2.19 -20.30 3.49
N VAL A 119 2.43 -21.22 2.56
CA VAL A 119 3.46 -21.04 1.52
C VAL A 119 3.16 -19.79 0.68
N GLY A 120 1.89 -19.59 0.30
CA GLY A 120 1.44 -18.38 -0.40
C GLY A 120 1.71 -17.09 0.39
N ILE A 121 1.48 -17.09 1.71
CA ILE A 121 1.80 -15.93 2.58
C ILE A 121 3.31 -15.66 2.62
N VAL A 122 4.15 -16.70 2.71
CA VAL A 122 5.61 -16.54 2.66
C VAL A 122 6.02 -15.93 1.32
N GLY A 123 5.46 -16.44 0.20
CA GLY A 123 5.68 -15.86 -1.12
C GLY A 123 5.25 -14.40 -1.22
N LEU A 124 4.08 -14.05 -0.65
CA LEU A 124 3.57 -12.69 -0.62
C LEU A 124 4.50 -11.72 0.13
N VAL A 125 4.99 -12.14 1.31
CA VAL A 125 5.96 -11.36 2.10
C VAL A 125 7.27 -11.19 1.31
N TRP A 126 7.75 -12.24 0.67
CA TRP A 126 8.96 -12.17 -0.14
C TRP A 126 8.82 -11.24 -1.33
N THR A 127 7.70 -11.32 -2.05
CA THR A 127 7.35 -10.39 -3.14
C THR A 127 7.35 -8.94 -2.62
N GLY A 128 6.75 -8.68 -1.45
CA GLY A 128 6.75 -7.36 -0.82
C GLY A 128 8.15 -6.86 -0.48
N ILE A 129 9.05 -7.73 0.01
CA ILE A 129 10.45 -7.37 0.28
C ILE A 129 11.17 -6.97 -1.02
N LEU A 130 11.00 -7.72 -2.11
CA LEU A 130 11.59 -7.40 -3.40
C LEU A 130 11.05 -6.08 -3.96
N GLY A 131 9.73 -5.86 -3.88
CA GLY A 131 9.12 -4.57 -4.26
C GLY A 131 9.61 -3.40 -3.42
N GLY A 132 9.76 -3.60 -2.11
CA GLY A 132 10.35 -2.60 -1.23
C GLY A 132 11.79 -2.23 -1.62
N LYS A 133 12.62 -3.21 -1.97
CA LYS A 133 13.97 -2.96 -2.49
C LYS A 133 13.97 -2.14 -3.78
N LEU A 134 13.09 -2.48 -4.72
CA LEU A 134 12.95 -1.72 -5.96
C LEU A 134 12.68 -0.24 -5.70
N VAL A 135 11.79 0.08 -4.76
CA VAL A 135 11.43 1.46 -4.45
C VAL A 135 12.50 2.16 -3.61
N PHE A 136 12.95 1.56 -2.49
CA PHE A 136 13.79 2.24 -1.51
C PHE A 136 15.28 2.20 -1.84
N GLU A 137 15.76 1.18 -2.54
CA GLU A 137 17.16 1.06 -2.91
C GLU A 137 17.45 1.59 -4.32
N HIS A 138 16.45 1.52 -5.22
CA HIS A 138 16.61 1.85 -6.64
C HIS A 138 15.68 2.97 -7.15
N ALA A 139 14.80 3.51 -6.29
CA ALA A 139 13.83 4.54 -6.65
C ALA A 139 12.94 4.16 -7.86
N ALA A 140 12.67 2.86 -8.05
CA ALA A 140 11.87 2.37 -9.16
C ALA A 140 10.47 2.98 -9.14
N GLY A 141 9.99 3.41 -10.31
CA GLY A 141 8.71 4.08 -10.46
C GLY A 141 8.70 5.58 -10.12
N ILE A 142 9.81 6.14 -9.65
CA ILE A 142 9.96 7.58 -9.39
C ILE A 142 10.60 8.25 -10.60
N PRO A 143 9.92 9.22 -11.27
CA PRO A 143 10.50 9.91 -12.40
C PRO A 143 11.81 10.64 -12.03
N THR A 144 12.88 10.43 -12.80
CA THR A 144 14.23 10.95 -12.55
C THR A 144 14.25 12.46 -12.27
N ARG A 145 13.42 13.23 -12.98
CA ARG A 145 13.30 14.68 -12.76
C ARG A 145 12.84 15.07 -11.36
N ILE A 146 11.92 14.27 -10.78
CA ILE A 146 11.40 14.51 -9.43
C ILE A 146 12.47 14.15 -8.41
N LEU A 147 13.15 13.02 -8.61
CA LEU A 147 14.25 12.58 -7.74
C LEU A 147 15.39 13.60 -7.74
N GLN A 148 15.79 14.11 -8.91
CA GLN A 148 16.83 15.13 -9.02
C GLN A 148 16.44 16.44 -8.33
N ALA A 149 15.20 16.91 -8.50
CA ALA A 149 14.71 18.11 -7.84
C ALA A 149 14.75 17.95 -6.31
N GLU A 150 14.24 16.83 -5.79
CA GLU A 150 14.24 16.54 -4.36
C GLU A 150 15.65 16.43 -3.76
N VAL A 151 16.58 15.77 -4.48
CA VAL A 151 17.99 15.67 -4.05
C VAL A 151 18.64 17.07 -4.04
N GLN A 152 18.35 17.91 -5.03
CA GLN A 152 18.87 19.27 -5.09
C GLN A 152 18.32 20.13 -3.96
N ASP A 153 17.03 20.07 -3.69
CA ASP A 153 16.41 20.82 -2.58
C ASP A 153 16.99 20.41 -1.21
N ARG A 154 17.23 19.12 -1.00
CA ARG A 154 17.89 18.65 0.22
C ARG A 154 19.36 19.07 0.31
N ALA A 155 20.07 19.10 -0.83
CA ALA A 155 21.49 19.49 -0.88
C ALA A 155 21.69 21.00 -0.68
N THR A 156 20.76 21.82 -1.15
CA THR A 156 20.81 23.29 -0.97
C THR A 156 20.39 23.72 0.43
N GLY A 157 19.79 22.77 1.20
CA GLY A 157 19.17 23.05 2.49
C GLY A 157 18.00 24.04 2.32
N HIS A 158 16.88 23.82 2.99
CA HIS A 158 16.01 24.94 3.28
C HIS A 158 16.81 25.85 4.18
N VAL A 159 17.38 26.93 3.62
CA VAL A 159 17.78 28.08 4.41
C VAL A 159 16.45 28.64 4.91
N HIS A 160 16.01 28.15 6.07
CA HIS A 160 15.11 28.97 6.87
C HIS A 160 15.90 30.27 7.07
N GLU A 161 15.47 31.35 6.41
CA GLU A 161 15.91 32.68 6.82
C GLU A 161 15.66 32.72 8.34
N GLU A 162 16.77 32.69 9.10
CA GLU A 162 16.74 33.01 10.52
C GLU A 162 16.26 34.45 10.62
N GLY A 163 14.94 34.63 10.69
CA GLY A 163 14.32 35.95 10.66
C GLY A 163 12.82 35.93 10.85
N GLU A 164 12.14 34.83 10.64
CA GLU A 164 10.77 34.67 11.15
C GLU A 164 10.80 33.96 12.52
N GLU A 165 11.18 34.72 13.57
CA GLU A 165 10.78 34.42 14.92
C GLU A 165 9.25 34.32 14.91
N HIS A 166 8.74 33.10 14.85
CA HIS A 166 7.39 32.82 15.30
C HIS A 166 7.40 33.12 16.78
N GLU A 167 7.13 34.40 17.11
CA GLU A 167 6.73 34.83 18.46
C GLU A 167 5.56 33.92 18.84
N HIS A 168 5.87 32.83 19.54
CA HIS A 168 4.88 32.18 20.38
C HIS A 168 4.50 33.22 21.45
N GLY A 169 3.53 34.07 21.07
CA GLY A 169 2.90 34.97 22.00
C GLY A 169 2.38 34.16 23.16
N THR A 170 3.15 34.14 24.21
CA THR A 170 2.60 33.93 25.56
C THR A 170 1.54 34.98 25.72
N ALA A 171 0.28 34.56 25.63
CA ALA A 171 -0.86 35.45 25.91
C ALA A 171 -0.71 35.99 27.34
N ASP A 172 -0.12 37.16 27.45
CA ASP A 172 -0.21 37.97 28.67
C ASP A 172 -1.64 38.54 28.72
N THR A 173 -2.48 37.90 29.51
CA THR A 173 -3.92 38.18 29.65
C THR A 173 -4.20 39.42 30.53
N THR A 174 -3.26 40.33 30.70
CA THR A 174 -3.41 41.44 31.67
C THR A 174 -3.41 42.87 31.09
N LYS A 175 -3.47 43.02 29.75
CA LYS A 175 -3.61 44.37 29.19
C LYS A 175 -4.69 44.45 28.12
N PRO A 176 -5.82 45.17 28.38
CA PRO A 176 -6.84 45.41 27.34
C PRO A 176 -6.21 46.22 26.20
N ALA A 177 -6.45 45.79 24.98
CA ALA A 177 -6.03 46.52 23.77
C ALA A 177 -6.69 47.92 23.76
N PRO A 178 -5.99 48.99 23.34
CA PRO A 178 -6.58 50.31 23.22
C PRO A 178 -7.70 50.27 22.18
N HIS A 179 -8.89 50.67 22.60
CA HIS A 179 -10.05 50.82 21.73
C HIS A 179 -9.84 52.04 20.84
N VAL A 180 -9.82 51.81 19.51
CA VAL A 180 -9.78 52.88 18.50
C VAL A 180 -11.16 52.99 17.86
N ASP A 181 -11.86 54.09 18.12
CA ASP A 181 -13.15 54.38 17.54
C ASP A 181 -13.03 54.73 16.05
N PRO A 182 -13.99 54.30 15.22
CA PRO A 182 -14.04 54.70 13.81
C PRO A 182 -14.23 56.23 13.67
N PRO A 183 -13.71 56.84 12.60
CA PRO A 183 -13.87 58.28 12.39
C PRO A 183 -15.34 58.71 12.36
N GLY A 184 -15.75 59.59 13.27
CA GLY A 184 -17.12 60.13 13.36
C GLY A 184 -17.94 59.64 14.56
N THR A 185 -17.37 58.87 15.48
CA THR A 185 -18.07 58.41 16.71
C THR A 185 -18.11 59.55 17.73
N PRO A 186 -19.26 59.89 18.36
CA PRO A 186 -19.35 60.90 19.43
C PRO A 186 -18.60 60.44 20.66
N PRO A 187 -18.00 61.36 21.45
CA PRO A 187 -17.22 61.01 22.63
C PRO A 187 -18.12 60.35 23.69
N HIS A 188 -17.69 59.18 24.19
CA HIS A 188 -18.30 58.45 25.28
C HIS A 188 -17.26 58.26 26.40
N THR A 189 -17.71 58.38 27.64
CA THR A 189 -16.89 58.20 28.84
C THR A 189 -17.03 56.77 29.34
N HIS A 190 -15.87 56.10 29.53
CA HIS A 190 -15.79 54.79 30.19
C HIS A 190 -15.65 54.93 31.69
#